data_02c3de4b7039a31255a1eb4ca19d2c08
#
_entry.id   02c3de4b7039a31255a1eb4ca19d2c08
#
_cell.length_a   1.000
_cell.length_b   1.000
_cell.length_c   1.000
_cell.angle_alpha   90.00
_cell.angle_beta   90.00
_cell.angle_gamma   90.00
#
_symmetry.space_group_name_H-M   'P 1'
#
loop_
_entity.id
_entity.type
_entity.pdbx_description
1 polymer ?
#
loop_
_entity_poly.entity_id
_entity_poly.type
_entity_poly.pdbx_seq_one_letter_code
_entity_poly.pdbx_strand_id
1 'polypeptide(L)'
;MAAAARLGIPAVAVYQTDLAGYARTYMGAGEAAAWRRIRSVHSAADRTLAPSSAALTDLEAHGVPRVRLWPRGVDTVRFKPEHRDESLHRELAPNGELIVGYVGRLAPEKHVELLAGVCGLEGVKVVVVGDGPSHAHLAEALPGAAFLGRRTGHDLARIFASLDVFAHTGPFETFCQTVQEAMASGVPVVAPAAGGPLDLVAHERTGLLVPALDADAVTEAVRTLVTDPDRRIAYGLAARTMVEGRTWAAVGDQLIGHYGDVLAARKTAVAA
;
A
#
# COMPACT_ATOMS: atom_id res chain seq x y z
N MET A 1 21.31 -14.12 -8.54
CA MET A 1 22.38 -14.15 -7.51
C MET A 1 23.57 -15.05 -7.92
N ALA A 2 23.38 -16.38 -8.18
CA ALA A 2 24.49 -17.28 -8.50
C ALA A 2 25.33 -16.88 -9.75
N ALA A 3 24.71 -16.36 -10.79
CA ALA A 3 25.42 -15.85 -11.96
C ALA A 3 26.25 -14.59 -11.65
N ALA A 4 25.70 -13.65 -10.90
CA ALA A 4 26.41 -12.45 -10.48
C ALA A 4 27.64 -12.80 -9.62
N ALA A 5 27.47 -13.72 -8.67
CA ALA A 5 28.59 -14.18 -7.85
C ALA A 5 29.71 -14.84 -8.67
N ARG A 6 29.36 -15.69 -9.67
CA ARG A 6 30.35 -16.32 -10.56
C ARG A 6 31.10 -15.32 -11.44
N LEU A 7 30.43 -14.26 -11.85
CA LEU A 7 31.02 -13.21 -12.70
C LEU A 7 31.67 -12.08 -11.90
N GLY A 8 31.68 -12.16 -10.57
CA GLY A 8 32.21 -11.09 -9.73
C GLY A 8 31.40 -9.79 -9.79
N ILE A 9 30.14 -9.83 -10.27
CA ILE A 9 29.28 -8.66 -10.42
C ILE A 9 28.55 -8.41 -9.09
N PRO A 10 28.60 -7.19 -8.53
CA PRO A 10 27.79 -6.81 -7.36
C PRO A 10 26.31 -6.95 -7.62
N ALA A 11 25.55 -7.36 -6.62
CA ALA A 11 24.12 -7.60 -6.76
C ALA A 11 23.32 -6.93 -5.65
N VAL A 12 22.28 -6.19 -6.04
CA VAL A 12 21.28 -5.61 -5.13
C VAL A 12 19.98 -6.40 -5.28
N ALA A 13 19.45 -6.91 -4.19
CA ALA A 13 18.15 -7.60 -4.16
C ALA A 13 17.07 -6.63 -3.65
N VAL A 14 15.86 -6.73 -4.21
CA VAL A 14 14.70 -5.97 -3.76
C VAL A 14 13.65 -6.92 -3.20
N TYR A 15 13.25 -6.71 -1.95
CA TYR A 15 12.15 -7.44 -1.33
C TYR A 15 10.82 -6.76 -1.71
N GLN A 16 9.96 -7.46 -2.46
CA GLN A 16 8.73 -6.86 -3.01
C GLN A 16 7.46 -7.59 -2.57
N THR A 17 7.58 -8.85 -2.19
CA THR A 17 6.44 -9.72 -1.94
C THR A 17 6.66 -10.48 -0.64
N ASP A 18 5.69 -10.42 0.25
CA ASP A 18 5.67 -11.22 1.48
C ASP A 18 5.31 -12.69 1.16
N LEU A 19 6.33 -13.42 0.66
CA LEU A 19 6.17 -14.85 0.37
C LEU A 19 5.88 -15.67 1.63
N ALA A 20 6.36 -15.25 2.78
CA ALA A 20 6.14 -15.93 4.04
C ALA A 20 4.69 -15.77 4.51
N GLY A 21 4.14 -14.54 4.43
CA GLY A 21 2.73 -14.27 4.68
C GLY A 21 1.81 -15.01 3.71
N TYR A 22 2.15 -15.06 2.43
CA TYR A 22 1.41 -15.87 1.46
C TYR A 22 1.43 -17.36 1.80
N ALA A 23 2.59 -17.93 2.18
CA ALA A 23 2.67 -19.32 2.57
C ALA A 23 1.77 -19.62 3.77
N ARG A 24 1.76 -18.74 4.76
CA ARG A 24 0.86 -18.84 5.93
C ARG A 24 -0.60 -18.77 5.52
N THR A 25 -1.00 -17.80 4.71
CA THR A 25 -2.41 -17.54 4.36
C THR A 25 -2.99 -18.62 3.46
N TYR A 26 -2.24 -19.06 2.45
CA TYR A 26 -2.78 -19.96 1.42
C TYR A 26 -2.46 -21.44 1.63
N MET A 27 -1.40 -21.75 2.36
CA MET A 27 -0.97 -23.14 2.54
C MET A 27 -1.09 -23.62 4.00
N GLY A 28 -1.40 -22.73 4.95
CA GLY A 28 -1.48 -23.03 6.38
C GLY A 28 -0.15 -23.52 7.00
N ALA A 29 0.88 -23.68 6.16
CA ALA A 29 2.20 -24.18 6.53
C ALA A 29 3.25 -23.65 5.54
N GLY A 30 4.54 -23.83 5.85
CA GLY A 30 5.61 -23.45 4.91
C GLY A 30 6.24 -22.08 5.15
N GLU A 31 5.75 -21.28 6.08
CA GLU A 31 6.32 -19.98 6.45
C GLU A 31 7.82 -20.07 6.75
N ALA A 32 8.24 -21.04 7.58
CA ALA A 32 9.64 -21.27 7.89
C ALA A 32 10.48 -21.65 6.67
N ALA A 33 9.91 -22.40 5.72
CA ALA A 33 10.56 -22.74 4.46
C ALA A 33 10.69 -21.51 3.54
N ALA A 34 9.65 -20.67 3.47
CA ALA A 34 9.68 -19.41 2.75
C ALA A 34 10.76 -18.48 3.32
N TRP A 35 10.85 -18.31 4.64
CA TRP A 35 11.90 -17.52 5.28
C TRP A 35 13.31 -18.06 5.03
N ARG A 36 13.50 -19.38 5.08
CA ARG A 36 14.79 -19.98 4.70
C ARG A 36 15.18 -19.64 3.26
N ARG A 37 14.21 -19.67 2.34
CA ARG A 37 14.43 -19.32 0.94
C ARG A 37 14.73 -17.84 0.76
N ILE A 38 13.95 -16.96 1.38
CA ILE A 38 14.16 -15.51 1.38
C ILE A 38 15.57 -15.21 1.89
N ARG A 39 15.93 -15.72 3.07
CA ARG A 39 17.25 -15.54 3.65
C ARG A 39 18.36 -16.03 2.70
N SER A 40 18.22 -17.21 2.11
CA SER A 40 19.22 -17.76 1.18
C SER A 40 19.46 -16.87 -0.03
N VAL A 41 18.38 -16.32 -0.61
CA VAL A 41 18.47 -15.45 -1.80
C VAL A 41 19.06 -14.09 -1.44
N HIS A 42 18.55 -13.47 -0.37
CA HIS A 42 18.92 -12.11 0.02
C HIS A 42 20.29 -12.03 0.68
N SER A 43 20.73 -13.08 1.40
CA SER A 43 22.11 -13.14 1.95
C SER A 43 23.19 -13.25 0.88
N ALA A 44 22.84 -13.74 -0.31
CA ALA A 44 23.75 -13.79 -1.45
C ALA A 44 23.86 -12.43 -2.21
N ALA A 45 23.08 -11.42 -1.82
CA ALA A 45 23.18 -10.07 -2.36
C ALA A 45 24.18 -9.22 -1.58
N ASP A 46 24.84 -8.28 -2.23
CA ASP A 46 25.69 -7.28 -1.57
C ASP A 46 24.84 -6.26 -0.78
N ARG A 47 23.58 -6.08 -1.14
CA ARG A 47 22.59 -5.26 -0.41
C ARG A 47 21.18 -5.79 -0.67
N THR A 48 20.33 -5.74 0.36
CA THR A 48 18.87 -5.96 0.21
C THR A 48 18.13 -4.66 0.45
N LEU A 49 17.17 -4.34 -0.43
CA LEU A 49 16.30 -3.18 -0.32
C LEU A 49 14.91 -3.61 0.14
N ALA A 50 14.44 -3.03 1.24
CA ALA A 50 13.11 -3.23 1.81
C ALA A 50 12.22 -2.02 1.54
N PRO A 51 10.96 -2.20 1.13
CA PRO A 51 10.08 -1.09 0.74
C PRO A 51 9.48 -0.33 1.94
N SER A 52 9.52 -0.89 3.14
CA SER A 52 9.01 -0.27 4.38
C SER A 52 9.85 -0.65 5.59
N SER A 53 9.68 0.11 6.68
CA SER A 53 10.32 -0.18 7.97
C SER A 53 9.87 -1.52 8.55
N ALA A 54 8.59 -1.87 8.40
CA ALA A 54 8.06 -3.18 8.81
C ALA A 54 8.75 -4.32 8.05
N ALA A 55 8.83 -4.22 6.71
CA ALA A 55 9.52 -5.22 5.89
C ALA A 55 11.03 -5.30 6.20
N LEU A 56 11.67 -4.17 6.52
CA LEU A 56 13.06 -4.12 6.95
C LEU A 56 13.26 -4.90 8.26
N THR A 57 12.43 -4.60 9.26
CA THR A 57 12.46 -5.26 10.57
C THR A 57 12.25 -6.75 10.44
N ASP A 58 11.28 -7.20 9.64
CA ASP A 58 11.00 -8.62 9.40
C ASP A 58 12.19 -9.34 8.76
N LEU A 59 12.81 -8.72 7.75
CA LEU A 59 14.00 -9.29 7.09
C LEU A 59 15.18 -9.43 8.07
N GLU A 60 15.44 -8.41 8.88
CA GLU A 60 16.51 -8.42 9.89
C GLU A 60 16.24 -9.47 10.98
N ALA A 61 15.00 -9.56 11.49
CA ALA A 61 14.59 -10.55 12.48
C ALA A 61 14.78 -11.99 11.98
N HIS A 62 14.65 -12.22 10.66
CA HIS A 62 14.89 -13.52 10.03
C HIS A 62 16.33 -13.71 9.53
N GLY A 63 17.26 -12.83 9.94
CA GLY A 63 18.69 -12.95 9.69
C GLY A 63 19.12 -12.66 8.26
N VAL A 64 18.38 -11.81 7.54
CA VAL A 64 18.82 -11.25 6.25
C VAL A 64 19.80 -10.10 6.53
N PRO A 65 21.05 -10.17 6.06
CA PRO A 65 22.02 -9.12 6.30
C PRO A 65 21.92 -7.97 5.32
N ARG A 66 22.54 -6.82 5.66
CA ARG A 66 22.73 -5.67 4.75
C ARG A 66 21.44 -5.12 4.18
N VAL A 67 20.34 -5.13 4.96
CA VAL A 67 19.07 -4.55 4.57
C VAL A 67 19.14 -3.03 4.66
N ARG A 68 18.53 -2.35 3.71
CA ARG A 68 18.35 -0.88 3.68
C ARG A 68 16.95 -0.54 3.22
N LEU A 69 16.40 0.52 3.77
CA LEU A 69 15.11 1.05 3.36
C LEU A 69 15.22 1.65 1.95
N TRP A 70 14.27 1.31 1.10
CA TRP A 70 14.08 1.89 -0.23
C TRP A 70 12.59 1.85 -0.58
N PRO A 71 11.83 2.92 -0.26
CA PRO A 71 10.40 3.00 -0.49
C PRO A 71 10.08 3.07 -2.00
N ARG A 72 8.80 3.03 -2.32
CA ARG A 72 8.34 3.18 -3.71
C ARG A 72 7.95 4.61 -4.01
N GLY A 73 8.06 4.98 -5.27
CA GLY A 73 7.56 6.22 -5.81
C GLY A 73 6.07 6.17 -6.12
N VAL A 74 5.49 7.34 -6.36
CA VAL A 74 4.15 7.51 -6.91
C VAL A 74 4.20 8.48 -8.09
N ASP A 75 3.32 8.24 -9.06
CA ASP A 75 3.12 9.13 -10.21
C ASP A 75 2.22 10.30 -9.79
N THR A 76 2.83 11.36 -9.25
CA THR A 76 2.12 12.55 -8.75
C THR A 76 1.53 13.43 -9.85
N VAL A 77 1.85 13.15 -11.12
CA VAL A 77 1.23 13.79 -12.28
C VAL A 77 -0.07 13.08 -12.65
N ARG A 78 -0.05 11.74 -12.58
CA ARG A 78 -1.23 10.91 -12.83
C ARG A 78 -2.20 10.95 -11.66
N PHE A 79 -1.72 10.77 -10.44
CA PHE A 79 -2.54 10.78 -9.22
C PHE A 79 -2.47 12.16 -8.58
N LYS A 80 -3.53 12.95 -8.76
CA LYS A 80 -3.61 14.32 -8.27
C LYS A 80 -5.06 14.76 -8.06
N PRO A 81 -5.32 15.68 -7.12
CA PRO A 81 -6.66 16.14 -6.78
C PRO A 81 -7.44 16.73 -7.95
N GLU A 82 -6.74 17.38 -8.92
CA GLU A 82 -7.36 18.04 -10.07
C GLU A 82 -8.05 17.07 -11.04
N HIS A 83 -7.87 15.77 -10.86
CA HIS A 83 -8.60 14.74 -11.59
C HIS A 83 -9.94 14.37 -10.97
N ARG A 84 -10.37 15.04 -9.87
CA ARG A 84 -11.70 14.88 -9.31
C ARG A 84 -12.76 15.17 -10.37
N ASP A 85 -13.67 14.25 -10.53
CA ASP A 85 -14.75 14.32 -11.51
C ASP A 85 -16.11 14.26 -10.80
N GLU A 86 -16.74 15.43 -10.70
CA GLU A 86 -18.03 15.56 -10.02
C GLU A 86 -19.19 14.85 -10.76
N SER A 87 -19.03 14.56 -12.07
CA SER A 87 -20.02 13.77 -12.80
C SER A 87 -19.93 12.29 -12.41
N LEU A 88 -18.70 11.76 -12.31
CA LEU A 88 -18.45 10.42 -11.82
C LEU A 88 -18.86 10.28 -10.35
N HIS A 89 -18.57 11.29 -9.52
CA HIS A 89 -18.99 11.28 -8.12
C HIS A 89 -20.51 11.16 -7.99
N ARG A 90 -21.28 11.98 -8.72
CA ARG A 90 -22.76 11.92 -8.74
C ARG A 90 -23.30 10.62 -9.33
N GLU A 91 -22.63 10.02 -10.30
CA GLU A 91 -23.01 8.72 -10.85
C GLU A 91 -22.89 7.61 -9.81
N LEU A 92 -21.81 7.62 -9.04
CA LEU A 92 -21.52 6.61 -8.01
C LEU A 92 -22.31 6.83 -6.72
N ALA A 93 -22.60 8.09 -6.38
CA ALA A 93 -23.28 8.53 -5.16
C ALA A 93 -24.46 9.48 -5.50
N PRO A 94 -25.55 8.96 -6.11
CA PRO A 94 -26.61 9.78 -6.70
C PRO A 94 -27.46 10.53 -5.65
N ASN A 95 -27.44 10.12 -4.40
CA ASN A 95 -28.18 10.79 -3.33
C ASN A 95 -27.31 11.77 -2.51
N GLY A 96 -26.11 12.09 -3.01
CA GLY A 96 -25.18 13.01 -2.36
C GLY A 96 -24.35 12.36 -1.24
N GLU A 97 -24.23 11.04 -1.24
CA GLU A 97 -23.40 10.31 -0.30
C GLU A 97 -21.90 10.65 -0.48
N LEU A 98 -21.12 10.52 0.58
CA LEU A 98 -19.67 10.51 0.52
C LEU A 98 -19.15 9.14 0.05
N ILE A 99 -18.18 9.15 -0.84
CA ILE A 99 -17.61 7.91 -1.40
C ILE A 99 -16.44 7.43 -0.56
N VAL A 100 -16.60 6.25 0.03
CA VAL A 100 -15.51 5.51 0.67
C VAL A 100 -15.01 4.45 -0.30
N GLY A 101 -13.77 4.60 -0.78
CA GLY A 101 -13.21 3.75 -1.81
C GLY A 101 -12.23 2.70 -1.28
N TYR A 102 -12.29 1.50 -1.84
CA TYR A 102 -11.24 0.49 -1.78
C TYR A 102 -10.69 0.26 -3.18
N VAL A 103 -9.38 0.17 -3.32
CA VAL A 103 -8.71 -0.17 -4.58
C VAL A 103 -7.67 -1.25 -4.33
N GLY A 104 -7.82 -2.39 -5.00
CA GLY A 104 -6.87 -3.49 -4.84
C GLY A 104 -7.36 -4.81 -5.42
N ARG A 105 -6.53 -5.83 -5.30
CA ARG A 105 -6.93 -7.21 -5.61
C ARG A 105 -7.98 -7.69 -4.61
N LEU A 106 -9.03 -8.34 -5.10
CA LEU A 106 -10.08 -8.91 -4.25
C LEU A 106 -9.69 -10.35 -3.87
N ALA A 107 -8.94 -10.47 -2.77
CA ALA A 107 -8.39 -11.74 -2.31
C ALA A 107 -8.45 -11.84 -0.78
N PRO A 108 -8.49 -13.06 -0.22
CA PRO A 108 -8.73 -13.26 1.22
C PRO A 108 -7.79 -12.45 2.13
N GLU A 109 -6.52 -12.34 1.78
CA GLU A 109 -5.53 -11.60 2.60
C GLU A 109 -5.73 -10.09 2.61
N LYS A 110 -6.65 -9.57 1.80
CA LYS A 110 -7.00 -8.14 1.78
C LYS A 110 -8.11 -7.75 2.74
N HIS A 111 -8.85 -8.75 3.25
CA HIS A 111 -9.90 -8.56 4.26
C HIS A 111 -10.89 -7.43 3.92
N VAL A 112 -11.32 -7.36 2.65
CA VAL A 112 -12.20 -6.27 2.17
C VAL A 112 -13.58 -6.34 2.82
N GLU A 113 -13.99 -7.50 3.31
CA GLU A 113 -15.20 -7.73 4.10
C GLU A 113 -15.28 -6.87 5.39
N LEU A 114 -14.14 -6.37 5.90
CA LEU A 114 -14.12 -5.44 7.03
C LEU A 114 -14.81 -4.10 6.74
N LEU A 115 -15.13 -3.81 5.47
CA LEU A 115 -15.93 -2.65 5.08
C LEU A 115 -17.44 -2.86 5.25
N ALA A 116 -17.91 -4.03 5.69
CA ALA A 116 -19.35 -4.32 5.83
C ALA A 116 -20.06 -3.31 6.75
N GLY A 117 -19.45 -2.95 7.89
CA GLY A 117 -19.98 -1.92 8.78
C GLY A 117 -20.04 -0.53 8.15
N VAL A 118 -19.09 -0.22 7.25
CA VAL A 118 -19.06 1.05 6.50
C VAL A 118 -20.24 1.15 5.52
N CYS A 119 -20.65 0.04 4.91
CA CYS A 119 -21.82 0.01 4.03
C CYS A 119 -23.13 0.38 4.76
N GLY A 120 -23.16 0.23 6.08
CA GLY A 120 -24.32 0.59 6.93
C GLY A 120 -24.32 2.03 7.42
N LEU A 121 -23.30 2.84 7.12
CA LEU A 121 -23.25 4.24 7.54
C LEU A 121 -24.17 5.11 6.67
N GLU A 122 -24.98 5.94 7.34
CA GLU A 122 -25.85 6.90 6.64
C GLU A 122 -25.00 7.92 5.87
N GLY A 123 -25.43 8.24 4.64
CA GLY A 123 -24.72 9.19 3.77
C GLY A 123 -23.40 8.69 3.22
N VAL A 124 -23.16 7.38 3.23
CA VAL A 124 -21.92 6.74 2.72
C VAL A 124 -22.23 5.79 1.57
N LYS A 125 -21.45 5.89 0.52
CA LYS A 125 -21.38 4.92 -0.59
C LYS A 125 -20.03 4.24 -0.62
N VAL A 126 -20.01 2.93 -0.46
CA VAL A 126 -18.78 2.14 -0.63
C VAL A 126 -18.55 1.84 -2.11
N VAL A 127 -17.35 2.11 -2.61
CA VAL A 127 -16.92 1.84 -3.99
C VAL A 127 -15.70 0.92 -3.96
N VAL A 128 -15.82 -0.23 -4.61
CA VAL A 128 -14.77 -1.25 -4.67
C VAL A 128 -14.21 -1.33 -6.09
N VAL A 129 -12.91 -1.06 -6.23
CA VAL A 129 -12.20 -1.10 -7.52
C VAL A 129 -11.17 -2.22 -7.50
N GLY A 130 -11.31 -3.13 -8.41
CA GLY A 130 -10.43 -4.29 -8.54
C GLY A 130 -11.18 -5.54 -8.94
N ASP A 131 -10.44 -6.63 -8.98
CA ASP A 131 -10.98 -7.96 -9.27
C ASP A 131 -10.16 -9.02 -8.54
N GLY A 132 -10.71 -10.23 -8.42
CA GLY A 132 -10.03 -11.33 -7.77
C GLY A 132 -10.96 -12.43 -7.28
N PRO A 133 -10.38 -13.50 -6.70
CA PRO A 133 -11.13 -14.69 -6.30
C PRO A 133 -12.24 -14.43 -5.25
N SER A 134 -12.13 -13.38 -4.46
CA SER A 134 -13.12 -13.04 -3.43
C SER A 134 -14.29 -12.19 -3.96
N HIS A 135 -14.35 -11.84 -5.26
CA HIS A 135 -15.35 -10.93 -5.79
C HIS A 135 -16.79 -11.34 -5.45
N ALA A 136 -17.17 -12.60 -5.71
CA ALA A 136 -18.53 -13.09 -5.46
C ALA A 136 -18.89 -13.02 -3.97
N HIS A 137 -18.00 -13.47 -3.10
CA HIS A 137 -18.18 -13.39 -1.65
C HIS A 137 -18.33 -11.93 -1.17
N LEU A 138 -17.51 -11.01 -1.69
CA LEU A 138 -17.58 -9.60 -1.29
C LEU A 138 -18.84 -8.90 -1.81
N ALA A 139 -19.37 -9.28 -2.97
CA ALA A 139 -20.64 -8.74 -3.45
C ALA A 139 -21.82 -9.09 -2.51
N GLU A 140 -21.75 -10.23 -1.84
CA GLU A 140 -22.72 -10.63 -0.81
C GLU A 140 -22.44 -9.95 0.54
N ALA A 141 -21.16 -9.86 0.93
CA ALA A 141 -20.73 -9.32 2.24
C ALA A 141 -20.83 -7.79 2.33
N LEU A 142 -20.83 -7.06 1.21
CA LEU A 142 -20.87 -5.59 1.14
C LEU A 142 -22.15 -5.10 0.45
N PRO A 143 -23.30 -5.18 1.10
CA PRO A 143 -24.57 -4.82 0.49
C PRO A 143 -24.60 -3.33 0.12
N GLY A 144 -25.05 -3.03 -1.10
CA GLY A 144 -25.12 -1.67 -1.60
C GLY A 144 -23.79 -1.07 -2.09
N ALA A 145 -22.66 -1.76 -1.96
CA ALA A 145 -21.39 -1.32 -2.53
C ALA A 145 -21.41 -1.36 -4.06
N ALA A 146 -20.73 -0.41 -4.71
CA ALA A 146 -20.54 -0.40 -6.15
C ALA A 146 -19.22 -1.08 -6.51
N PHE A 147 -19.28 -2.15 -7.29
CA PHE A 147 -18.10 -2.86 -7.80
C PHE A 147 -17.79 -2.40 -9.22
N LEU A 148 -16.67 -1.71 -9.42
CA LEU A 148 -16.29 -1.14 -10.71
C LEU A 148 -15.42 -2.09 -11.56
N GLY A 149 -15.03 -3.23 -11.00
CA GLY A 149 -14.06 -4.12 -11.65
C GLY A 149 -12.66 -3.50 -11.72
N ARG A 150 -11.77 -4.12 -12.49
CA ARG A 150 -10.39 -3.64 -12.64
C ARG A 150 -10.36 -2.34 -13.45
N ARG A 151 -9.71 -1.31 -12.90
CA ARG A 151 -9.43 -0.03 -13.58
C ARG A 151 -7.94 0.25 -13.58
N THR A 152 -7.46 0.99 -14.57
CA THR A 152 -6.04 1.33 -14.74
C THR A 152 -5.88 2.72 -15.37
N GLY A 153 -4.66 3.24 -15.37
CA GLY A 153 -4.33 4.48 -16.08
C GLY A 153 -5.13 5.68 -15.58
N HIS A 154 -5.64 6.47 -16.51
CA HIS A 154 -6.37 7.70 -16.22
C HIS A 154 -7.72 7.46 -15.51
N ASP A 155 -8.44 6.39 -15.88
CA ASP A 155 -9.71 6.05 -15.23
C ASP A 155 -9.52 5.77 -13.75
N LEU A 156 -8.46 5.01 -13.39
CA LEU A 156 -8.12 4.76 -12.01
C LEU A 156 -7.78 6.05 -11.25
N ALA A 157 -7.03 6.94 -11.88
CA ALA A 157 -6.66 8.23 -11.27
C ALA A 157 -7.89 9.14 -11.04
N ARG A 158 -8.84 9.17 -11.99
CA ARG A 158 -10.13 9.86 -11.83
C ARG A 158 -10.93 9.31 -10.66
N ILE A 159 -10.98 7.98 -10.54
CA ILE A 159 -11.70 7.33 -9.43
C ILE A 159 -11.05 7.72 -8.11
N PHE A 160 -9.71 7.57 -7.95
CA PHE A 160 -9.03 7.97 -6.71
C PHE A 160 -9.33 9.42 -6.33
N ALA A 161 -9.20 10.36 -7.26
CA ALA A 161 -9.45 11.78 -6.99
C ALA A 161 -10.93 12.09 -6.66
N SER A 162 -11.86 11.21 -7.06
CA SER A 162 -13.30 11.35 -6.81
C SER A 162 -13.75 10.68 -5.50
N LEU A 163 -12.86 10.00 -4.77
CA LEU A 163 -13.14 9.48 -3.43
C LEU A 163 -13.13 10.60 -2.39
N ASP A 164 -13.90 10.44 -1.33
CA ASP A 164 -13.89 11.32 -0.16
C ASP A 164 -13.05 10.73 0.99
N VAL A 165 -12.98 9.40 1.09
CA VAL A 165 -12.13 8.66 2.01
C VAL A 165 -11.60 7.41 1.28
N PHE A 166 -10.34 7.07 1.46
CA PHE A 166 -9.78 5.81 1.00
C PHE A 166 -9.61 4.86 2.19
N ALA A 167 -10.20 3.67 2.11
CA ALA A 167 -10.10 2.64 3.14
C ALA A 167 -9.31 1.44 2.62
N HIS A 168 -8.21 1.13 3.29
CA HIS A 168 -7.42 -0.07 3.07
C HIS A 168 -7.55 -1.01 4.27
N THR A 169 -7.75 -2.30 4.03
CA THR A 169 -8.10 -3.26 5.08
C THR A 169 -7.04 -4.37 5.27
N GLY A 170 -6.19 -4.59 4.26
CA GLY A 170 -5.19 -5.66 4.28
C GLY A 170 -3.98 -5.34 5.16
N PRO A 171 -3.67 -6.12 6.21
CA PRO A 171 -2.54 -5.87 7.08
C PRO A 171 -1.19 -6.39 6.53
N PHE A 172 -1.22 -7.25 5.52
CA PHE A 172 -0.04 -7.94 5.00
C PHE A 172 0.56 -7.23 3.77
N GLU A 173 0.79 -5.93 3.90
CA GLU A 173 1.36 -5.12 2.83
C GLU A 173 2.84 -4.84 3.08
N THR A 174 3.70 -5.20 2.13
CA THR A 174 5.11 -4.81 2.20
C THR A 174 5.31 -3.32 1.98
N PHE A 175 4.38 -2.63 1.25
CA PHE A 175 4.41 -1.18 1.03
C PHE A 175 3.02 -0.54 1.01
N CYS A 176 2.08 -1.07 0.24
CA CYS A 176 0.74 -0.53 -0.03
C CYS A 176 0.71 0.66 -1.01
N GLN A 177 0.94 0.37 -2.30
CA GLN A 177 0.98 1.39 -3.35
C GLN A 177 -0.33 2.19 -3.46
N THR A 178 -1.50 1.54 -3.27
CA THR A 178 -2.82 2.18 -3.39
C THR A 178 -3.09 3.23 -2.30
N VAL A 179 -2.54 3.04 -1.09
CA VAL A 179 -2.53 4.08 -0.04
C VAL A 179 -1.77 5.32 -0.52
N GLN A 180 -0.59 5.13 -1.10
CA GLN A 180 0.21 6.25 -1.60
C GLN A 180 -0.44 6.96 -2.80
N GLU A 181 -1.15 6.21 -3.68
CA GLU A 181 -1.91 6.76 -4.80
C GLU A 181 -3.14 7.56 -4.33
N ALA A 182 -3.84 7.10 -3.29
CA ALA A 182 -4.92 7.84 -2.64
C ALA A 182 -4.40 9.16 -2.03
N MET A 183 -3.30 9.09 -1.27
CA MET A 183 -2.64 10.27 -0.70
C MET A 183 -2.22 11.26 -1.78
N ALA A 184 -1.64 10.78 -2.88
CA ALA A 184 -1.26 11.62 -4.03
C ALA A 184 -2.47 12.29 -4.69
N SER A 185 -3.64 11.66 -4.63
CA SER A 185 -4.91 12.21 -5.10
C SER A 185 -5.58 13.16 -4.09
N GLY A 186 -4.94 13.45 -2.95
CA GLY A 186 -5.46 14.34 -1.93
C GLY A 186 -6.58 13.71 -1.09
N VAL A 187 -6.65 12.40 -1.01
CA VAL A 187 -7.68 11.65 -0.29
C VAL A 187 -7.14 11.17 1.06
N PRO A 188 -7.84 11.44 2.17
CA PRO A 188 -7.46 10.95 3.49
C PRO A 188 -7.63 9.43 3.56
N VAL A 189 -6.79 8.77 4.36
CA VAL A 189 -6.68 7.32 4.40
C VAL A 189 -7.12 6.76 5.75
N VAL A 190 -7.88 5.67 5.72
CA VAL A 190 -8.05 4.74 6.85
C VAL A 190 -7.32 3.45 6.50
N ALA A 191 -6.39 3.00 7.35
CA ALA A 191 -5.58 1.82 7.07
C ALA A 191 -5.20 1.09 8.35
N PRO A 192 -4.86 -0.22 8.29
CA PRO A 192 -4.40 -0.95 9.47
C PRO A 192 -3.05 -0.42 9.95
N ALA A 193 -2.86 -0.37 11.27
CA ALA A 193 -1.58 -0.06 11.92
C ALA A 193 -0.61 -1.26 11.79
N ALA A 194 -0.37 -1.70 10.55
CA ALA A 194 0.47 -2.86 10.23
C ALA A 194 1.13 -2.70 8.85
N GLY A 195 2.30 -3.30 8.68
CA GLY A 195 3.00 -3.36 7.40
C GLY A 195 3.35 -1.98 6.82
N GLY A 196 3.28 -1.86 5.50
CA GLY A 196 3.61 -0.63 4.77
C GLY A 196 2.80 0.62 5.12
N PRO A 197 1.50 0.53 5.46
CA PRO A 197 0.71 1.67 5.93
C PRO A 197 1.31 2.45 7.11
N LEU A 198 2.09 1.81 7.99
CA LEU A 198 2.78 2.48 9.10
C LEU A 198 3.76 3.58 8.64
N ASP A 199 4.39 3.41 7.48
CA ASP A 199 5.34 4.39 6.93
C ASP A 199 4.66 5.44 6.05
N LEU A 200 3.44 5.16 5.61
CA LEU A 200 2.70 6.01 4.70
C LEU A 200 1.74 6.95 5.40
N VAL A 201 1.01 6.45 6.41
CA VAL A 201 -0.04 7.21 7.09
C VAL A 201 0.48 7.79 8.39
N ALA A 202 0.55 9.11 8.46
CA ALA A 202 0.75 9.81 9.73
C ALA A 202 -0.61 9.89 10.45
N HIS A 203 -0.77 9.07 11.49
CA HIS A 203 -2.02 8.98 12.28
C HIS A 203 -2.47 10.35 12.75
N GLU A 204 -3.78 10.63 12.63
CA GLU A 204 -4.42 11.93 12.98
C GLU A 204 -3.88 13.15 12.23
N ARG A 205 -3.17 12.92 11.12
CA ARG A 205 -2.64 14.02 10.30
C ARG A 205 -2.90 13.82 8.79
N THR A 206 -2.66 12.62 8.27
CA THR A 206 -2.91 12.29 6.86
C THR A 206 -3.97 11.20 6.70
N GLY A 207 -4.48 10.71 7.81
CA GLY A 207 -5.45 9.64 7.89
C GLY A 207 -5.50 9.03 9.28
N LEU A 208 -6.19 7.91 9.40
CA LEU A 208 -6.35 7.17 10.65
C LEU A 208 -5.78 5.76 10.52
N LEU A 209 -4.88 5.41 11.41
CA LEU A 209 -4.40 4.04 11.58
C LEU A 209 -5.27 3.33 12.64
N VAL A 210 -5.76 2.15 12.31
CA VAL A 210 -6.65 1.35 13.17
C VAL A 210 -6.00 0.00 13.49
N PRO A 211 -6.41 -0.69 14.56
CA PRO A 211 -5.98 -2.06 14.80
C PRO A 211 -6.27 -2.95 13.58
N ALA A 212 -5.33 -3.83 13.24
CA ALA A 212 -5.48 -4.73 12.12
C ALA A 212 -6.60 -5.75 12.37
N LEU A 213 -7.38 -6.07 11.35
CA LEU A 213 -8.48 -7.04 11.37
C LEU A 213 -9.64 -6.66 12.32
N ASP A 214 -9.78 -5.38 12.62
CA ASP A 214 -10.84 -4.84 13.48
C ASP A 214 -11.87 -4.06 12.64
N ALA A 215 -13.02 -4.69 12.35
CA ALA A 215 -14.08 -4.13 11.53
C ALA A 215 -14.76 -2.92 12.20
N ASP A 216 -14.90 -2.95 13.51
CA ASP A 216 -15.52 -1.86 14.27
C ASP A 216 -14.61 -0.63 14.28
N ALA A 217 -13.31 -0.83 14.46
CA ALA A 217 -12.33 0.24 14.39
C ALA A 217 -12.24 0.87 12.98
N VAL A 218 -12.32 0.06 11.91
CA VAL A 218 -12.41 0.57 10.53
C VAL A 218 -13.67 1.42 10.36
N THR A 219 -14.82 0.93 10.81
CA THR A 219 -16.11 1.62 10.69
C THR A 219 -16.10 2.94 11.44
N GLU A 220 -15.58 2.97 12.66
CA GLU A 220 -15.51 4.18 13.48
C GLU A 220 -14.54 5.22 12.91
N ALA A 221 -13.39 4.78 12.40
CA ALA A 221 -12.44 5.67 11.74
C ALA A 221 -13.02 6.32 10.48
N VAL A 222 -13.76 5.54 9.67
CA VAL A 222 -14.48 6.07 8.52
C VAL A 222 -15.56 7.05 8.98
N ARG A 223 -16.37 6.70 9.99
CA ARG A 223 -17.40 7.58 10.56
C ARG A 223 -16.82 8.91 11.00
N THR A 224 -15.68 8.90 11.68
CA THR A 224 -14.98 10.12 12.12
C THR A 224 -14.68 11.05 10.94
N LEU A 225 -14.17 10.50 9.82
CA LEU A 225 -13.86 11.33 8.64
C LEU A 225 -15.11 11.76 7.85
N VAL A 226 -16.17 10.97 7.87
CA VAL A 226 -17.44 11.28 7.18
C VAL A 226 -18.19 12.40 7.90
N THR A 227 -18.18 12.38 9.23
CA THR A 227 -18.92 13.36 10.05
C THR A 227 -18.15 14.66 10.33
N ASP A 228 -16.85 14.71 10.05
CA ASP A 228 -15.99 15.87 10.24
C ASP A 228 -15.36 16.31 8.91
N PRO A 229 -16.04 17.18 8.14
CA PRO A 229 -15.54 17.65 6.83
C PRO A 229 -14.22 18.41 6.93
N ASP A 230 -14.00 19.20 7.99
CA ASP A 230 -12.78 19.99 8.15
C ASP A 230 -11.58 19.05 8.34
N ARG A 231 -11.72 18.05 9.19
CA ARG A 231 -10.70 17.01 9.40
C ARG A 231 -10.43 16.23 8.12
N ARG A 232 -11.48 15.80 7.42
CA ARG A 232 -11.37 15.06 6.16
C ARG A 232 -10.57 15.85 5.12
N ILE A 233 -10.89 17.13 4.93
CA ILE A 233 -10.19 18.01 3.98
C ILE A 233 -8.73 18.24 4.43
N ALA A 234 -8.51 18.57 5.69
CA ALA A 234 -7.17 18.81 6.23
C ALA A 234 -6.25 17.60 6.09
N TYR A 235 -6.76 16.40 6.36
CA TYR A 235 -5.99 15.17 6.21
C TYR A 235 -5.67 14.86 4.74
N GLY A 236 -6.60 15.10 3.82
CA GLY A 236 -6.36 14.92 2.39
C GLY A 236 -5.26 15.85 1.86
N LEU A 237 -5.29 17.13 2.24
CA LEU A 237 -4.25 18.10 1.88
C LEU A 237 -2.87 17.71 2.46
N ALA A 238 -2.84 17.31 3.73
CA ALA A 238 -1.61 16.87 4.38
C ALA A 238 -1.08 15.58 3.76
N ALA A 239 -1.96 14.65 3.37
CA ALA A 239 -1.61 13.42 2.68
C ALA A 239 -0.92 13.71 1.33
N ARG A 240 -1.48 14.60 0.53
CA ARG A 240 -0.88 15.04 -0.74
C ARG A 240 0.51 15.63 -0.52
N THR A 241 0.64 16.60 0.40
CA THR A 241 1.90 17.25 0.73
C THR A 241 2.98 16.24 1.14
N MET A 242 2.61 15.22 1.92
CA MET A 242 3.55 14.20 2.42
C MET A 242 4.17 13.36 1.31
N VAL A 243 3.47 13.15 0.19
CA VAL A 243 3.93 12.26 -0.89
C VAL A 243 4.39 12.98 -2.16
N GLU A 244 4.21 14.30 -2.25
CA GLU A 244 4.59 15.07 -3.45
C GLU A 244 6.05 14.87 -3.88
N GLY A 245 6.97 14.80 -2.93
CA GLY A 245 8.39 14.57 -3.19
C GLY A 245 8.75 13.10 -3.44
N ARG A 246 7.84 12.16 -3.26
CA ARG A 246 8.09 10.71 -3.42
C ARG A 246 7.89 10.27 -4.88
N THR A 247 8.44 11.00 -5.84
CA THR A 247 8.30 10.66 -7.26
C THR A 247 9.13 9.43 -7.63
N TRP A 248 8.77 8.75 -8.72
CA TRP A 248 9.58 7.65 -9.26
C TRP A 248 11.01 8.11 -9.63
N ALA A 249 11.19 9.36 -10.06
CA ALA A 249 12.52 9.94 -10.32
C ALA A 249 13.35 10.01 -9.03
N ALA A 250 12.79 10.62 -7.96
CA ALA A 250 13.49 10.74 -6.68
C ALA A 250 13.86 9.37 -6.07
N VAL A 251 12.94 8.39 -6.18
CA VAL A 251 13.19 7.01 -5.72
C VAL A 251 14.21 6.29 -6.62
N GLY A 252 14.21 6.59 -7.92
CA GLY A 252 15.23 6.11 -8.86
C GLY A 252 16.63 6.62 -8.52
N ASP A 253 16.76 7.90 -8.17
CA ASP A 253 18.04 8.49 -7.76
C ASP A 253 18.57 7.82 -6.47
N GLN A 254 17.68 7.52 -5.51
CA GLN A 254 18.07 6.74 -4.31
C GLN A 254 18.60 5.34 -4.69
N LEU A 255 17.97 4.67 -5.67
CA LEU A 255 18.43 3.36 -6.14
C LEU A 255 19.83 3.45 -6.75
N ILE A 256 20.08 4.47 -7.57
CA ILE A 256 21.40 4.74 -8.14
C ILE A 256 22.44 4.97 -7.02
N GLY A 257 22.07 5.70 -5.97
CA GLY A 257 22.89 5.87 -4.77
C GLY A 257 23.24 4.52 -4.11
N HIS A 258 22.25 3.63 -3.93
CA HIS A 258 22.49 2.29 -3.41
C HIS A 258 23.45 1.47 -4.28
N TYR A 259 23.38 1.58 -5.60
CA TYR A 259 24.33 0.92 -6.50
C TYR A 259 25.74 1.49 -6.35
N GLY A 260 25.87 2.83 -6.27
CA GLY A 260 27.13 3.52 -6.04
C GLY A 260 27.83 3.04 -4.76
N ASP A 261 27.11 2.97 -3.66
CA ASP A 261 27.62 2.49 -2.37
C ASP A 261 28.15 1.05 -2.44
N VAL A 262 27.39 0.15 -3.10
CA VAL A 262 27.77 -1.26 -3.24
C VAL A 262 29.04 -1.40 -4.08
N LEU A 263 29.15 -0.64 -5.16
CA LEU A 263 30.36 -0.60 -6.01
C LEU A 263 31.57 -0.06 -5.26
N ALA A 264 31.41 1.00 -4.47
CA ALA A 264 32.48 1.57 -3.67
C ALA A 264 32.99 0.59 -2.60
N ALA A 265 32.08 -0.05 -1.86
CA ALA A 265 32.41 -1.03 -0.84
C ALA A 265 33.22 -2.22 -1.40
N ARG A 266 32.88 -2.69 -2.62
CA ARG A 266 33.65 -3.77 -3.26
C ARG A 266 35.06 -3.33 -3.69
N LYS A 267 35.22 -2.13 -4.21
CA LYS A 267 36.54 -1.61 -4.58
C LYS A 267 37.47 -1.58 -3.36
N THR A 268 36.97 -1.14 -2.21
CA THR A 268 37.74 -1.12 -0.96
C THR A 268 38.09 -2.53 -0.48
N ALA A 269 37.18 -3.50 -0.60
CA ALA A 269 37.45 -4.90 -0.19
C ALA A 269 38.44 -5.63 -1.10
N VAL A 270 38.59 -5.21 -2.35
CA VAL A 270 39.60 -5.79 -3.29
C VAL A 270 40.98 -5.15 -3.09
N ALA A 271 41.03 -3.91 -2.58
CA ALA A 271 42.27 -3.17 -2.35
C ALA A 271 42.93 -3.47 -0.97
N ALA A 272 42.19 -4.15 -0.09
CA ALA A 272 42.67 -4.59 1.24
C ALA A 272 43.12 -6.07 1.23
#